data_f5a6d67202b8839bc7f2e82233a4b01a
#
_entry.id   f5a6d67202b8839bc7f2e82233a4b01a
#
_cell.length_a   1.000
_cell.length_b   1.000
_cell.length_c   1.000
_cell.angle_alpha   90.00
_cell.angle_beta   90.00
_cell.angle_gamma   90.00
#
_symmetry.space_group_name_H-M   'P 1'
#
loop_
_entity.id
_entity.type
_entity.pdbx_description
1 polymer ?
#
loop_
_entity_poly.entity_id
_entity_poly.type
_entity_poly.pdbx_seq_one_letter_code
_entity_poly.pdbx_strand_id
1 'polypeptide(L)'
;MAQDMTKLPVPGGPIEPAKPNGGPDGEDEVEASKAPLLDHLAELRTRTLWACAAILAMFVLCFAFARTIYNILLVPYQQAARNDTVFDHLYRFFDPAHAAHSMPDTPIEMIYTGPWDFFFAEMTLAFFGAIFLAFPIIATQIYMFVAPGLYKNEKRAFLPYLFATPVLFLLGASLVYFLAMPLALKFFLSMQQSGASGEVKITALFTVEKYLSMVTTLIIGFGVMFQLPVVLTLLARAGMVTADFLRKGWRYAYVGIVGAAAVLAPPDPLSMIGMALPTVLLYEGSILAVRYVEQQNAIAQAKRDAAGT
;
A
#
# COMPACT_ATOMS: atom_id res chain seq x y z
N MET A 1 -58.79 -65.73 -25.62
CA MET A 1 -57.64 -66.21 -26.42
C MET A 1 -56.43 -65.57 -25.83
N ALA A 2 -55.85 -66.26 -24.93
CA ALA A 2 -54.66 -67.12 -24.97
C ALA A 2 -53.42 -66.27 -25.12
N GLN A 3 -52.82 -65.98 -23.94
CA GLN A 3 -51.52 -66.47 -23.48
C GLN A 3 -50.32 -65.82 -24.12
N ASP A 4 -49.59 -65.07 -23.37
CA ASP A 4 -48.22 -65.52 -23.01
C ASP A 4 -47.79 -64.95 -21.67
N MET A 5 -47.92 -65.81 -20.64
CA MET A 5 -47.27 -65.71 -19.35
C MET A 5 -46.09 -66.66 -19.43
N THR A 6 -44.86 -66.10 -19.58
CA THR A 6 -43.62 -66.77 -19.13
C THR A 6 -42.40 -65.92 -19.52
N LYS A 7 -41.91 -65.16 -18.57
CA LYS A 7 -40.49 -64.96 -18.30
C LYS A 7 -40.30 -64.14 -17.03
N LEU A 8 -40.34 -64.80 -15.91
CA LEU A 8 -39.75 -64.32 -14.69
C LEU A 8 -38.21 -64.36 -14.81
N PRO A 9 -37.46 -63.32 -14.44
CA PRO A 9 -36.02 -63.38 -14.41
C PRO A 9 -35.57 -64.20 -13.20
N VAL A 10 -34.68 -65.14 -13.45
CA VAL A 10 -34.01 -66.03 -12.51
C VAL A 10 -33.05 -65.18 -11.66
N PRO A 11 -33.09 -65.21 -10.28
CA PRO A 11 -32.10 -64.58 -9.45
C PRO A 11 -30.89 -65.52 -9.33
N GLY A 12 -29.68 -65.09 -9.78
CA GLY A 12 -28.45 -65.87 -9.53
C GLY A 12 -27.42 -65.79 -10.66
N GLY A 13 -27.11 -64.60 -11.15
CA GLY A 13 -25.90 -64.36 -11.92
C GLY A 13 -24.70 -64.08 -10.97
N PRO A 14 -23.47 -64.51 -11.34
CA PRO A 14 -22.29 -64.23 -10.51
C PRO A 14 -22.12 -62.74 -10.27
N ILE A 15 -21.89 -62.34 -9.02
CA ILE A 15 -21.53 -60.99 -8.62
C ILE A 15 -20.13 -60.72 -9.23
N GLU A 16 -20.09 -59.98 -10.28
CA GLU A 16 -18.86 -59.42 -10.82
C GLU A 16 -18.25 -58.49 -9.76
N PRO A 17 -16.98 -58.67 -9.34
CA PRO A 17 -16.39 -57.81 -8.36
C PRO A 17 -16.33 -56.39 -8.94
N ALA A 18 -16.83 -55.42 -8.16
CA ALA A 18 -16.74 -54.00 -8.52
C ALA A 18 -15.31 -53.66 -8.86
N LYS A 19 -15.09 -53.22 -10.11
CA LYS A 19 -13.80 -52.66 -10.51
C LYS A 19 -13.43 -51.53 -9.55
N PRO A 20 -12.21 -51.48 -9.02
CA PRO A 20 -11.74 -50.37 -8.26
C PRO A 20 -11.80 -49.12 -9.15
N ASN A 21 -12.49 -48.05 -8.69
CA ASN A 21 -12.50 -46.73 -9.32
C ASN A 21 -11.12 -46.08 -9.24
N GLY A 22 -10.18 -46.59 -10.00
CA GLY A 22 -8.82 -46.12 -10.22
C GLY A 22 -8.48 -46.29 -11.67
N GLY A 23 -9.28 -45.67 -12.57
CA GLY A 23 -8.93 -45.59 -13.97
C GLY A 23 -7.88 -44.47 -14.18
N PRO A 24 -7.06 -44.54 -15.26
CA PRO A 24 -6.05 -43.51 -15.59
C PRO A 24 -6.61 -42.11 -15.76
N ASP A 25 -7.94 -41.95 -15.89
CA ASP A 25 -8.61 -40.67 -16.10
C ASP A 25 -8.56 -39.75 -14.89
N GLY A 26 -8.42 -40.28 -13.66
CA GLY A 26 -8.36 -39.48 -12.44
C GLY A 26 -6.97 -38.90 -12.14
N GLU A 27 -5.91 -39.57 -12.60
CA GLU A 27 -4.53 -39.07 -12.48
C GLU A 27 -4.26 -38.01 -13.52
N ASP A 28 -4.79 -38.17 -14.75
CA ASP A 28 -4.68 -37.17 -15.82
C ASP A 28 -5.41 -35.89 -15.53
N GLU A 29 -6.60 -35.93 -14.88
CA GLU A 29 -7.35 -34.73 -14.43
C GLU A 29 -6.61 -33.98 -13.31
N VAL A 30 -5.97 -34.70 -12.39
CA VAL A 30 -5.17 -34.12 -11.30
C VAL A 30 -3.87 -33.54 -11.83
N GLU A 31 -3.23 -34.17 -12.83
CA GLU A 31 -2.04 -33.63 -13.51
C GLU A 31 -2.38 -32.44 -14.40
N ALA A 32 -3.46 -32.48 -15.13
CA ALA A 32 -3.97 -31.34 -15.93
C ALA A 32 -4.33 -30.11 -15.05
N SER A 33 -4.77 -30.33 -13.81
CA SER A 33 -5.03 -29.26 -12.83
C SER A 33 -3.76 -28.73 -12.18
N LYS A 34 -2.71 -29.55 -12.04
CA LYS A 34 -1.42 -29.14 -11.45
C LYS A 34 -0.56 -28.29 -12.39
N ALA A 35 -0.60 -28.56 -13.70
CA ALA A 35 0.21 -27.86 -14.69
C ALA A 35 -0.01 -26.32 -14.67
N PRO A 36 -1.24 -25.78 -14.69
CA PRO A 36 -1.45 -24.34 -14.63
C PRO A 36 -1.05 -23.70 -13.29
N LEU A 37 -1.11 -24.46 -12.18
CA LEU A 37 -0.64 -23.99 -10.88
C LEU A 37 0.89 -23.90 -10.81
N LEU A 38 1.60 -24.88 -11.36
CA LEU A 38 3.05 -24.88 -11.41
C LEU A 38 3.59 -23.76 -12.32
N ASP A 39 2.95 -23.52 -13.45
CA ASP A 39 3.29 -22.43 -14.35
C ASP A 39 3.09 -21.07 -13.67
N HIS A 40 1.99 -20.91 -12.91
CA HIS A 40 1.72 -19.67 -12.15
C HIS A 40 2.74 -19.46 -11.02
N LEU A 41 3.16 -20.52 -10.33
CA LEU A 41 4.23 -20.46 -9.32
C LEU A 41 5.59 -20.13 -9.94
N ALA A 42 5.89 -20.67 -11.12
CA ALA A 42 7.11 -20.35 -11.86
C ALA A 42 7.13 -18.88 -12.31
N GLU A 43 5.99 -18.35 -12.74
CA GLU A 43 5.83 -16.92 -13.04
C GLU A 43 6.03 -16.06 -11.80
N LEU A 44 5.41 -16.39 -10.66
CA LEU A 44 5.60 -15.70 -9.39
C LEU A 44 7.08 -15.62 -9.00
N ARG A 45 7.80 -16.76 -9.09
CA ARG A 45 9.24 -16.79 -8.80
C ARG A 45 10.01 -15.80 -9.67
N THR A 46 9.76 -15.82 -10.98
CA THR A 46 10.47 -14.95 -11.93
C THR A 46 10.18 -13.48 -11.64
N ARG A 47 8.91 -13.10 -11.38
CA ARG A 47 8.51 -11.72 -11.05
C ARG A 47 9.12 -11.26 -9.74
N THR A 48 9.13 -12.11 -8.72
CA THR A 48 9.74 -11.81 -7.42
C THR A 48 11.25 -11.60 -7.57
N LEU A 49 11.95 -12.43 -8.35
CA LEU A 49 13.39 -12.25 -8.60
C LEU A 49 13.69 -10.90 -9.27
N TRP A 50 12.91 -10.47 -10.26
CA TRP A 50 13.06 -9.16 -10.89
C TRP A 50 12.80 -8.00 -9.90
N ALA A 51 11.80 -8.12 -9.04
CA ALA A 51 11.53 -7.14 -8.00
C ALA A 51 12.68 -7.06 -6.99
N CYS A 52 13.20 -8.19 -6.52
CA CYS A 52 14.36 -8.25 -5.63
C CYS A 52 15.63 -7.68 -6.28
N ALA A 53 15.87 -7.98 -7.55
CA ALA A 53 17.01 -7.44 -8.30
C ALA A 53 16.91 -5.92 -8.43
N ALA A 54 15.71 -5.38 -8.68
CA ALA A 54 15.47 -3.95 -8.72
C ALA A 54 15.71 -3.27 -7.36
N ILE A 55 15.22 -3.88 -6.26
CA ILE A 55 15.48 -3.37 -4.91
C ILE A 55 16.99 -3.37 -4.62
N LEU A 56 17.70 -4.45 -4.95
CA LEU A 56 19.14 -4.54 -4.71
C LEU A 56 19.92 -3.48 -5.50
N ALA A 57 19.60 -3.28 -6.78
CA ALA A 57 20.22 -2.26 -7.61
C ALA A 57 19.97 -0.84 -7.06
N MET A 58 18.71 -0.55 -6.66
CA MET A 58 18.36 0.73 -6.04
C MET A 58 18.96 0.89 -4.65
N PHE A 59 19.17 -0.20 -3.90
CA PHE A 59 19.86 -0.15 -2.60
C PHE A 59 21.30 0.34 -2.74
N VAL A 60 22.05 -0.21 -3.69
CA VAL A 60 23.44 0.24 -3.95
C VAL A 60 23.46 1.74 -4.34
N LEU A 61 22.50 2.16 -5.18
CA LEU A 61 22.36 3.57 -5.55
C LEU A 61 22.03 4.45 -4.34
N CYS A 62 21.02 4.09 -3.56
CA CYS A 62 20.60 4.86 -2.38
C CYS A 62 21.69 4.90 -1.31
N PHE A 63 22.43 3.81 -1.14
CA PHE A 63 23.55 3.77 -0.18
C PHE A 63 24.67 4.72 -0.59
N ALA A 64 24.99 4.79 -1.89
CA ALA A 64 25.98 5.76 -2.39
C ALA A 64 25.55 7.23 -2.16
N PHE A 65 24.25 7.51 -2.14
CA PHE A 65 23.67 8.84 -1.91
C PHE A 65 23.00 8.99 -0.54
N ALA A 66 23.29 8.11 0.42
CA ALA A 66 22.61 8.07 1.72
C ALA A 66 22.65 9.41 2.46
N ARG A 67 23.80 10.11 2.45
CA ARG A 67 23.95 11.44 3.07
C ARG A 67 23.05 12.51 2.42
N THR A 68 22.87 12.46 1.10
CA THR A 68 21.99 13.40 0.39
C THR A 68 20.53 13.13 0.76
N ILE A 69 20.13 11.87 0.78
CA ILE A 69 18.77 11.45 1.17
C ILE A 69 18.51 11.83 2.63
N TYR A 70 19.47 11.61 3.52
CA TYR A 70 19.42 12.01 4.92
C TYR A 70 19.16 13.51 5.08
N ASN A 71 19.94 14.35 4.37
CA ASN A 71 19.77 15.80 4.44
C ASN A 71 18.39 16.25 3.92
N ILE A 72 17.87 15.62 2.88
CA ILE A 72 16.52 15.89 2.38
C ILE A 72 15.47 15.54 3.44
N LEU A 73 15.59 14.38 4.09
CA LEU A 73 14.63 13.95 5.12
C LEU A 73 14.74 14.78 6.41
N LEU A 74 15.83 15.48 6.66
CA LEU A 74 15.97 16.39 7.79
C LEU A 74 15.26 17.75 7.59
N VAL A 75 14.94 18.13 6.36
CA VAL A 75 14.30 19.43 6.09
C VAL A 75 12.99 19.63 6.87
N PRO A 76 12.05 18.66 6.95
CA PRO A 76 10.84 18.83 7.74
C PRO A 76 11.12 19.06 9.23
N TYR A 77 12.16 18.42 9.78
CA TYR A 77 12.59 18.63 11.16
C TYR A 77 13.12 20.06 11.37
N GLN A 78 13.98 20.53 10.46
CA GLN A 78 14.51 21.89 10.53
C GLN A 78 13.41 22.94 10.41
N GLN A 79 12.45 22.72 9.50
CA GLN A 79 11.30 23.61 9.34
C GLN A 79 10.40 23.62 10.57
N ALA A 80 10.12 22.45 11.16
CA ALA A 80 9.30 22.37 12.38
C ALA A 80 9.98 23.09 13.57
N ALA A 81 11.29 22.90 13.74
CA ALA A 81 12.06 23.52 14.81
C ALA A 81 12.19 25.04 14.67
N ARG A 82 12.18 25.56 13.43
CA ARG A 82 12.25 27.02 13.14
C ARG A 82 10.88 27.68 13.04
N ASN A 83 9.76 26.97 13.24
CA ASN A 83 8.40 27.45 12.97
C ASN A 83 8.23 28.00 11.52
N ASP A 84 8.84 27.33 10.56
CA ASP A 84 8.83 27.71 9.14
C ASP A 84 8.17 26.60 8.27
N THR A 85 7.11 25.99 8.80
CA THR A 85 6.34 24.98 8.09
C THR A 85 5.27 25.63 7.20
N VAL A 86 4.68 24.83 6.29
CA VAL A 86 3.55 25.27 5.44
C VAL A 86 2.39 25.81 6.30
N PHE A 87 2.17 25.22 7.48
CA PHE A 87 1.15 25.70 8.42
C PHE A 87 1.49 27.07 8.99
N ASP A 88 2.76 27.36 9.27
CA ASP A 88 3.17 28.67 9.79
C ASP A 88 2.98 29.75 8.73
N HIS A 89 3.27 29.45 7.46
CA HIS A 89 2.98 30.35 6.36
C HIS A 89 1.46 30.60 6.20
N LEU A 90 0.65 29.54 6.35
CA LEU A 90 -0.79 29.65 6.30
C LEU A 90 -1.34 30.47 7.50
N TYR A 91 -0.85 30.22 8.72
CA TYR A 91 -1.22 31.00 9.91
C TYR A 91 -0.80 32.47 9.78
N ARG A 92 0.40 32.74 9.28
CA ARG A 92 0.88 34.11 9.02
C ARG A 92 0.00 34.86 8.01
N PHE A 93 -0.58 34.14 7.06
CA PHE A 93 -1.52 34.73 6.09
C PHE A 93 -2.83 35.16 6.77
N PHE A 94 -3.35 34.39 7.73
CA PHE A 94 -4.60 34.69 8.47
C PHE A 94 -4.37 35.56 9.71
N ASP A 95 -3.21 35.44 10.37
CA ASP A 95 -2.87 36.22 11.58
C ASP A 95 -1.38 36.64 11.53
N PRO A 96 -1.10 37.84 11.01
CA PRO A 96 0.26 38.39 10.94
C PRO A 96 0.94 38.57 12.30
N ALA A 97 0.18 38.68 13.43
CA ALA A 97 0.75 38.79 14.76
C ALA A 97 1.46 37.51 15.24
N HIS A 98 1.10 36.38 14.69
CA HIS A 98 1.76 35.10 14.96
C HIS A 98 3.21 35.01 14.41
N ALA A 99 3.60 35.92 13.51
CA ALA A 99 4.96 36.00 12.96
C ALA A 99 6.04 36.37 14.00
N ALA A 100 5.62 36.93 15.16
CA ALA A 100 6.53 37.39 16.22
C ALA A 100 7.07 36.29 17.14
N HIS A 101 6.57 35.04 17.03
CA HIS A 101 6.98 33.93 17.86
C HIS A 101 7.94 32.95 17.14
N SER A 102 8.83 33.50 16.30
CA SER A 102 9.97 32.71 15.79
C SER A 102 10.79 32.23 16.97
N MET A 103 10.93 30.94 17.16
CA MET A 103 11.87 30.42 18.15
C MET A 103 13.28 30.92 17.82
N PRO A 104 14.09 31.28 18.84
CA PRO A 104 15.47 31.68 18.60
C PRO A 104 16.20 30.58 17.84
N ASP A 105 17.21 30.95 17.04
CA ASP A 105 18.11 30.04 16.30
C ASP A 105 18.88 29.12 17.28
N THR A 106 18.15 28.23 17.94
CA THR A 106 18.76 27.18 18.72
C THR A 106 19.35 26.15 17.75
N PRO A 107 20.60 25.75 17.92
CA PRO A 107 21.18 24.70 17.07
C PRO A 107 20.31 23.45 17.18
N ILE A 108 19.90 22.94 16.03
CA ILE A 108 19.11 21.72 15.93
C ILE A 108 20.09 20.58 16.05
N GLU A 109 20.13 19.96 17.22
CA GLU A 109 21.04 18.84 17.50
C GLU A 109 20.27 17.52 17.46
N MET A 110 20.84 16.54 16.79
CA MET A 110 20.42 15.15 16.86
C MET A 110 21.58 14.33 17.43
N ILE A 111 21.25 13.36 18.25
CA ILE A 111 22.24 12.51 18.90
C ILE A 111 22.17 11.09 18.36
N TYR A 112 23.30 10.40 18.42
CA TYR A 112 23.35 8.94 18.32
C TYR A 112 23.87 8.38 19.65
N THR A 113 23.34 7.25 20.08
CA THR A 113 23.60 6.69 21.41
C THR A 113 24.67 5.62 21.37
N GLY A 114 24.85 4.98 20.20
CA GLY A 114 25.88 3.96 20.00
C GLY A 114 26.78 4.25 18.80
N PRO A 115 28.00 3.71 18.78
CA PRO A 115 28.96 3.97 17.69
C PRO A 115 28.49 3.46 16.32
N TRP A 116 27.59 2.48 16.31
CA TRP A 116 27.07 1.85 15.10
C TRP A 116 25.73 2.43 14.64
N ASP A 117 25.04 3.20 15.49
CA ASP A 117 23.68 3.69 15.26
C ASP A 117 23.59 4.50 13.96
N PHE A 118 24.58 5.35 13.71
CA PHE A 118 24.58 6.16 12.48
C PHE A 118 24.76 5.30 11.23
N PHE A 119 25.61 4.29 11.26
CA PHE A 119 25.80 3.37 10.14
C PHE A 119 24.54 2.55 9.85
N PHE A 120 23.91 1.99 10.88
CA PHE A 120 22.66 1.27 10.70
C PHE A 120 21.51 2.18 10.25
N ALA A 121 21.50 3.43 10.71
CA ALA A 121 20.55 4.43 10.24
C ALA A 121 20.72 4.72 8.74
N GLU A 122 21.96 4.91 8.25
CA GLU A 122 22.25 5.09 6.82
C GLU A 122 21.86 3.85 6.00
N MET A 123 22.15 2.64 6.51
CA MET A 123 21.78 1.38 5.84
C MET A 123 20.25 1.22 5.76
N THR A 124 19.55 1.49 6.85
CA THR A 124 18.09 1.46 6.91
C THR A 124 17.51 2.47 5.93
N LEU A 125 18.02 3.69 5.93
CA LEU A 125 17.61 4.74 5.01
C LEU A 125 17.81 4.33 3.54
N ALA A 126 18.96 3.74 3.21
CA ALA A 126 19.26 3.25 1.87
C ALA A 126 18.31 2.13 1.45
N PHE A 127 17.95 1.23 2.36
CA PHE A 127 17.00 0.16 2.10
C PHE A 127 15.59 0.69 1.84
N PHE A 128 15.11 1.63 2.65
CA PHE A 128 13.81 2.27 2.44
C PHE A 128 13.78 3.12 1.16
N GLY A 129 14.86 3.86 0.90
CA GLY A 129 15.03 4.61 -0.36
C GLY A 129 15.04 3.69 -1.59
N ALA A 130 15.65 2.50 -1.45
CA ALA A 130 15.63 1.48 -2.50
C ALA A 130 14.22 0.98 -2.80
N ILE A 131 13.43 0.67 -1.78
CA ILE A 131 12.02 0.25 -1.95
C ILE A 131 11.23 1.38 -2.63
N PHE A 132 11.43 2.62 -2.19
CA PHE A 132 10.75 3.80 -2.73
C PHE A 132 11.05 3.98 -4.23
N LEU A 133 12.33 3.95 -4.63
CA LEU A 133 12.72 4.09 -6.03
C LEU A 133 12.40 2.87 -6.89
N ALA A 134 12.44 1.66 -6.30
CA ALA A 134 12.07 0.43 -6.99
C ALA A 134 10.55 0.24 -7.10
N PHE A 135 9.75 1.03 -6.38
CA PHE A 135 8.30 0.85 -6.29
C PHE A 135 7.59 0.79 -7.66
N PRO A 136 7.89 1.63 -8.67
CA PRO A 136 7.29 1.51 -9.99
C PRO A 136 7.58 0.15 -10.65
N ILE A 137 8.79 -0.39 -10.45
CA ILE A 137 9.20 -1.69 -11.00
C ILE A 137 8.47 -2.80 -10.25
N ILE A 138 8.43 -2.74 -8.92
CA ILE A 138 7.72 -3.69 -8.05
C ILE A 138 6.25 -3.74 -8.44
N ALA A 139 5.60 -2.59 -8.54
CA ALA A 139 4.20 -2.47 -8.94
C ALA A 139 3.97 -3.11 -10.33
N THR A 140 4.85 -2.84 -11.30
CA THR A 140 4.78 -3.45 -12.63
C THR A 140 4.86 -4.98 -12.56
N GLN A 141 5.75 -5.55 -11.73
CA GLN A 141 5.85 -7.00 -11.56
C GLN A 141 4.58 -7.59 -10.93
N ILE A 142 4.02 -6.92 -9.92
CA ILE A 142 2.75 -7.33 -9.30
C ILE A 142 1.62 -7.29 -10.33
N TYR A 143 1.50 -6.21 -11.11
CA TYR A 143 0.48 -6.11 -12.15
C TYR A 143 0.61 -7.18 -13.23
N MET A 144 1.82 -7.46 -13.69
CA MET A 144 2.06 -8.50 -14.68
C MET A 144 1.74 -9.90 -14.15
N PHE A 145 1.87 -10.14 -12.84
CA PHE A 145 1.48 -11.38 -12.19
C PHE A 145 -0.04 -11.53 -12.06
N VAL A 146 -0.74 -10.44 -11.73
CA VAL A 146 -2.20 -10.44 -11.53
C VAL A 146 -2.96 -10.38 -12.85
N ALA A 147 -2.41 -9.70 -13.87
CA ALA A 147 -3.05 -9.46 -15.16
C ALA A 147 -3.46 -10.72 -15.96
N PRO A 148 -2.68 -11.82 -16.01
CA PRO A 148 -3.06 -13.02 -16.76
C PRO A 148 -4.34 -13.68 -16.23
N GLY A 149 -4.59 -13.58 -14.92
CA GLY A 149 -5.80 -14.12 -14.28
C GLY A 149 -7.07 -13.32 -14.57
N LEU A 150 -6.94 -12.07 -15.03
CA LEU A 150 -8.09 -11.18 -15.13
C LEU A 150 -8.76 -11.12 -16.51
N TYR A 151 -8.02 -11.02 -17.61
CA TYR A 151 -8.59 -11.06 -18.98
C TYR A 151 -7.47 -11.03 -20.04
N LYS A 152 -7.43 -12.02 -20.92
CA LYS A 152 -6.42 -12.14 -22.00
C LYS A 152 -6.47 -11.01 -23.05
N ASN A 153 -7.56 -10.24 -23.15
CA ASN A 153 -7.82 -9.34 -24.27
C ASN A 153 -7.76 -7.82 -23.95
N GLU A 154 -7.47 -7.39 -22.71
CA GLU A 154 -7.52 -5.96 -22.33
C GLU A 154 -6.21 -5.41 -21.77
N LYS A 155 -5.07 -5.76 -22.36
CA LYS A 155 -3.76 -5.22 -21.93
C LYS A 155 -3.72 -3.68 -21.91
N ARG A 156 -4.45 -3.01 -22.82
CA ARG A 156 -4.53 -1.53 -22.86
C ARG A 156 -5.28 -0.93 -21.67
N ALA A 157 -6.18 -1.68 -21.06
CA ALA A 157 -6.95 -1.21 -19.92
C ALA A 157 -6.15 -1.15 -18.60
N PHE A 158 -4.96 -1.80 -18.56
CA PHE A 158 -4.06 -1.76 -17.40
C PHE A 158 -3.07 -0.59 -17.43
N LEU A 159 -2.84 0.01 -18.60
CA LEU A 159 -1.89 1.10 -18.75
C LEU A 159 -2.15 2.28 -17.79
N PRO A 160 -3.41 2.74 -17.59
CA PRO A 160 -3.71 3.82 -16.64
C PRO A 160 -3.30 3.48 -15.20
N TYR A 161 -3.48 2.23 -14.78
CA TYR A 161 -3.11 1.79 -13.42
C TYR A 161 -1.60 1.79 -13.22
N LEU A 162 -0.84 1.42 -14.24
CA LEU A 162 0.61 1.43 -14.20
C LEU A 162 1.18 2.84 -14.00
N PHE A 163 0.53 3.87 -14.54
CA PHE A 163 0.89 5.26 -14.31
C PHE A 163 0.30 5.81 -13.00
N ALA A 164 -0.93 5.45 -12.66
CA ALA A 164 -1.59 5.91 -11.44
C ALA A 164 -0.84 5.46 -10.18
N THR A 165 -0.33 4.23 -10.16
CA THR A 165 0.37 3.64 -9.02
C THR A 165 1.58 4.45 -8.55
N PRO A 166 2.61 4.76 -9.36
CA PRO A 166 3.73 5.56 -8.89
C PRO A 166 3.31 7.00 -8.55
N VAL A 167 2.33 7.57 -9.26
CA VAL A 167 1.83 8.93 -8.98
C VAL A 167 1.15 8.98 -7.62
N LEU A 168 0.25 8.05 -7.31
CA LEU A 168 -0.39 8.00 -6.00
C LEU A 168 0.60 7.70 -4.87
N PHE A 169 1.58 6.83 -5.12
CA PHE A 169 2.63 6.56 -4.14
C PHE A 169 3.44 7.83 -3.81
N LEU A 170 3.84 8.59 -4.83
CA LEU A 170 4.54 9.87 -4.66
C LEU A 170 3.65 10.91 -3.96
N LEU A 171 2.36 10.95 -4.26
CA LEU A 171 1.41 11.83 -3.57
C LEU A 171 1.31 11.48 -2.09
N GLY A 172 1.21 10.19 -1.73
CA GLY A 172 1.22 9.73 -0.35
C GLY A 172 2.51 10.11 0.38
N ALA A 173 3.66 9.86 -0.24
CA ALA A 173 4.96 10.26 0.28
C ALA A 173 5.09 11.77 0.47
N SER A 174 4.62 12.56 -0.50
CA SER A 174 4.64 14.02 -0.44
C SER A 174 3.75 14.55 0.69
N LEU A 175 2.58 13.94 0.89
CA LEU A 175 1.68 14.31 1.98
C LEU A 175 2.33 14.06 3.35
N VAL A 176 3.04 12.95 3.51
CA VAL A 176 3.81 12.70 4.73
C VAL A 176 4.89 13.76 4.90
N TYR A 177 5.67 14.01 3.88
CA TYR A 177 6.82 14.90 3.94
C TYR A 177 6.43 16.35 4.26
N PHE A 178 5.39 16.88 3.61
CA PHE A 178 4.98 18.28 3.74
C PHE A 178 3.92 18.53 4.80
N LEU A 179 3.14 17.52 5.17
CA LEU A 179 2.01 17.68 6.10
C LEU A 179 2.20 16.88 7.39
N ALA A 180 2.29 15.54 7.32
CA ALA A 180 2.24 14.69 8.50
C ALA A 180 3.49 14.86 9.38
N MET A 181 4.68 14.90 8.76
CA MET A 181 5.95 15.07 9.48
C MET A 181 6.07 16.40 10.22
N PRO A 182 5.85 17.56 9.59
CA PRO A 182 5.86 18.83 10.31
C PRO A 182 4.86 18.90 11.45
N LEU A 183 3.67 18.29 11.25
CA LEU A 183 2.62 18.27 12.28
C LEU A 183 3.05 17.46 13.51
N ALA A 184 3.54 16.23 13.28
CA ALA A 184 4.05 15.36 14.33
C ALA A 184 5.20 16.01 15.10
N LEU A 185 6.16 16.57 14.37
CA LEU A 185 7.34 17.19 14.97
C LEU A 185 6.97 18.43 15.80
N LYS A 186 6.06 19.25 15.33
CA LYS A 186 5.54 20.38 16.11
C LYS A 186 4.87 19.92 17.40
N PHE A 187 4.07 18.86 17.33
CA PHE A 187 3.46 18.29 18.51
C PHE A 187 4.51 17.85 19.54
N PHE A 188 5.52 17.08 19.13
CA PHE A 188 6.58 16.63 20.04
C PHE A 188 7.43 17.80 20.56
N LEU A 189 7.76 18.76 19.71
CA LEU A 189 8.52 19.96 20.13
C LEU A 189 7.72 20.84 21.09
N SER A 190 6.39 20.89 20.99
CA SER A 190 5.52 21.64 21.91
C SER A 190 5.51 21.09 23.33
N MET A 191 5.94 19.82 23.51
CA MET A 191 6.05 19.20 24.82
C MET A 191 7.32 19.61 25.59
N GLN A 192 8.22 20.40 24.99
CA GLN A 192 9.39 20.94 25.66
C GLN A 192 8.99 21.94 26.74
N GLN A 193 9.72 21.91 27.87
CA GLN A 193 9.52 22.85 28.99
C GLN A 193 10.81 23.61 29.26
N SER A 194 10.73 24.91 29.30
CA SER A 194 11.89 25.81 29.47
C SER A 194 12.52 25.79 30.86
N GLY A 195 11.83 25.21 31.87
CA GLY A 195 12.32 25.14 33.25
C GLY A 195 12.46 26.53 33.89
N ALA A 196 11.36 27.30 33.98
CA ALA A 196 11.38 28.58 34.70
C ALA A 196 11.47 28.33 36.21
N SER A 197 12.32 29.10 36.91
CA SER A 197 12.43 29.21 38.37
C SER A 197 12.01 27.98 39.19
N GLY A 198 12.82 26.90 39.14
CA GLY A 198 12.62 25.70 39.97
C GLY A 198 11.88 24.55 39.29
N GLU A 199 11.43 24.72 38.07
CA GLU A 199 10.86 23.63 37.26
C GLU A 199 11.94 22.85 36.50
N VAL A 200 11.67 21.57 36.24
CA VAL A 200 12.58 20.70 35.46
C VAL A 200 12.57 21.13 34.00
N LYS A 201 13.75 21.41 33.44
CA LYS A 201 13.90 21.64 32.00
C LYS A 201 13.75 20.33 31.25
N ILE A 202 12.75 20.26 30.34
CA ILE A 202 12.53 19.12 29.46
C ILE A 202 12.87 19.55 28.04
N THR A 203 13.93 18.97 27.48
CA THR A 203 14.38 19.23 26.11
C THR A 203 14.17 17.98 25.26
N ALA A 204 13.54 18.10 24.09
CA ALA A 204 13.41 17.00 23.16
C ALA A 204 14.74 16.78 22.42
N LEU A 205 15.39 15.66 22.70
CA LEU A 205 16.57 15.21 21.99
C LEU A 205 16.18 14.00 21.13
N PHE A 206 16.14 14.21 19.83
CA PHE A 206 15.82 13.12 18.89
C PHE A 206 17.10 12.35 18.53
N THR A 207 17.05 11.02 18.63
CA THR A 207 18.11 10.18 18.05
C THR A 207 17.90 10.06 16.55
N VAL A 208 18.99 10.06 15.80
CA VAL A 208 18.99 9.91 14.33
C VAL A 208 18.22 8.68 13.90
N GLU A 209 18.46 7.54 14.55
CA GLU A 209 17.82 6.27 14.26
C GLU A 209 16.29 6.34 14.41
N LYS A 210 15.79 6.83 15.54
CA LYS A 210 14.34 6.92 15.81
C LYS A 210 13.64 7.88 14.87
N TYR A 211 14.29 9.01 14.58
CA TYR A 211 13.75 9.97 13.61
C TYR A 211 13.62 9.35 12.22
N LEU A 212 14.69 8.75 11.70
CA LEU A 212 14.65 8.12 10.36
C LEU A 212 13.69 6.95 10.30
N SER A 213 13.63 6.13 11.34
CA SER A 213 12.66 5.04 11.42
C SER A 213 11.22 5.55 11.35
N MET A 214 10.91 6.61 12.08
CA MET A 214 9.59 7.25 12.04
C MET A 214 9.26 7.76 10.63
N VAL A 215 10.16 8.54 10.03
CA VAL A 215 9.97 9.14 8.70
C VAL A 215 9.77 8.07 7.64
N THR A 216 10.65 7.08 7.60
CA THR A 216 10.61 6.01 6.60
C THR A 216 9.38 5.15 6.74
N THR A 217 8.96 4.80 7.96
CA THR A 217 7.72 4.06 8.23
C THR A 217 6.49 4.84 7.75
N LEU A 218 6.44 6.14 8.03
CA LEU A 218 5.35 7.00 7.59
C LEU A 218 5.28 7.10 6.05
N ILE A 219 6.41 7.37 5.40
CA ILE A 219 6.46 7.51 3.93
C ILE A 219 6.01 6.23 3.23
N ILE A 220 6.51 5.06 3.65
CA ILE A 220 6.12 3.78 3.04
C ILE A 220 4.68 3.45 3.40
N GLY A 221 4.29 3.59 4.66
CA GLY A 221 2.92 3.31 5.09
C GLY A 221 1.89 4.10 4.31
N PHE A 222 2.09 5.42 4.17
CA PHE A 222 1.21 6.26 3.35
C PHE A 222 1.30 5.97 1.88
N GLY A 223 2.50 5.77 1.35
CA GLY A 223 2.67 5.38 -0.04
C GLY A 223 1.84 4.14 -0.38
N VAL A 224 1.82 3.14 0.51
CA VAL A 224 1.00 1.93 0.38
C VAL A 224 -0.50 2.23 0.57
N MET A 225 -0.88 3.03 1.58
CA MET A 225 -2.29 3.41 1.80
C MET A 225 -2.87 4.19 0.62
N PHE A 226 -2.07 4.98 -0.06
CA PHE A 226 -2.46 5.70 -1.28
C PHE A 226 -2.67 4.79 -2.49
N GLN A 227 -2.34 3.49 -2.39
CA GLN A 227 -2.69 2.49 -3.40
C GLN A 227 -4.13 1.99 -3.31
N LEU A 228 -4.88 2.34 -2.24
CA LEU A 228 -6.28 1.92 -2.07
C LEU A 228 -7.15 2.16 -3.32
N PRO A 229 -7.15 3.35 -3.96
CA PRO A 229 -7.95 3.58 -5.17
C PRO A 229 -7.60 2.62 -6.31
N VAL A 230 -6.32 2.33 -6.48
CA VAL A 230 -5.83 1.46 -7.54
C VAL A 230 -6.24 0.02 -7.27
N VAL A 231 -6.03 -0.47 -6.05
CA VAL A 231 -6.39 -1.84 -5.65
C VAL A 231 -7.90 -2.04 -5.78
N LEU A 232 -8.72 -1.12 -5.25
CA LEU A 232 -10.18 -1.25 -5.29
C LEU A 232 -10.74 -1.19 -6.72
N THR A 233 -10.20 -0.33 -7.57
CA THR A 233 -10.62 -0.26 -8.98
C THR A 233 -10.20 -1.47 -9.79
N LEU A 234 -9.04 -2.08 -9.48
CA LEU A 234 -8.63 -3.35 -10.09
C LEU A 234 -9.54 -4.50 -9.66
N LEU A 235 -9.88 -4.60 -8.37
CA LEU A 235 -10.83 -5.59 -7.86
C LEU A 235 -12.22 -5.41 -8.48
N ALA A 236 -12.65 -4.17 -8.68
CA ALA A 236 -13.91 -3.87 -9.38
C ALA A 236 -13.85 -4.28 -10.86
N ARG A 237 -12.71 -4.09 -11.51
CA ARG A 237 -12.51 -4.54 -12.89
C ARG A 237 -12.54 -6.07 -13.01
N ALA A 238 -12.06 -6.76 -11.99
CA ALA A 238 -12.15 -8.20 -11.84
C ALA A 238 -13.58 -8.70 -11.52
N GLY A 239 -14.52 -7.80 -11.24
CA GLY A 239 -15.87 -8.16 -10.81
C GLY A 239 -15.96 -8.65 -9.37
N MET A 240 -14.88 -8.50 -8.58
CA MET A 240 -14.83 -8.99 -7.19
C MET A 240 -15.44 -8.00 -6.19
N VAL A 241 -15.45 -6.72 -6.53
CA VAL A 241 -15.93 -5.64 -5.65
C VAL A 241 -16.82 -4.69 -6.45
N THR A 242 -17.92 -4.24 -5.84
CA THR A 242 -18.84 -3.26 -6.42
C THR A 242 -18.87 -1.97 -5.60
N ALA A 243 -19.23 -0.85 -6.24
CA ALA A 243 -19.38 0.44 -5.56
C ALA A 243 -20.43 0.37 -4.44
N ASP A 244 -21.51 -0.38 -4.65
CA ASP A 244 -22.54 -0.57 -3.63
C ASP A 244 -22.06 -1.40 -2.44
N PHE A 245 -21.21 -2.42 -2.69
CA PHE A 245 -20.56 -3.19 -1.64
C PHE A 245 -19.65 -2.28 -0.76
N LEU A 246 -18.81 -1.48 -1.40
CA LEU A 246 -17.94 -0.52 -0.69
C LEU A 246 -18.78 0.49 0.10
N ARG A 247 -19.85 1.01 -0.50
CA ARG A 247 -20.70 2.00 0.16
C ARG A 247 -21.48 1.43 1.35
N LYS A 248 -21.89 0.17 1.32
CA LYS A 248 -22.50 -0.51 2.46
C LYS A 248 -21.49 -0.80 3.56
N GLY A 249 -20.23 -1.10 3.19
CA GLY A 249 -19.12 -1.44 4.09
C GLY A 249 -18.35 -0.24 4.66
N TRP A 250 -18.74 1.01 4.41
CA TRP A 250 -17.98 2.22 4.78
C TRP A 250 -17.54 2.26 6.24
N ARG A 251 -18.40 1.79 7.16
CA ARG A 251 -18.09 1.78 8.60
C ARG A 251 -16.87 0.93 8.93
N TYR A 252 -16.79 -0.25 8.33
CA TYR A 252 -15.64 -1.16 8.51
C TYR A 252 -14.38 -0.61 7.84
N ALA A 253 -14.52 0.00 6.66
CA ALA A 253 -13.41 0.65 5.97
C ALA A 253 -12.83 1.80 6.81
N TYR A 254 -13.68 2.66 7.36
CA TYR A 254 -13.22 3.78 8.20
C TYR A 254 -12.52 3.31 9.48
N VAL A 255 -13.08 2.28 10.15
CA VAL A 255 -12.43 1.66 11.31
C VAL A 255 -11.08 1.07 10.92
N GLY A 256 -11.01 0.39 9.78
CA GLY A 256 -9.75 -0.16 9.25
C GLY A 256 -8.73 0.92 8.91
N ILE A 257 -9.15 2.03 8.29
CA ILE A 257 -8.29 3.18 7.97
C ILE A 257 -7.75 3.84 9.24
N VAL A 258 -8.62 4.10 10.22
CA VAL A 258 -8.20 4.69 11.50
C VAL A 258 -7.29 3.74 12.26
N GLY A 259 -7.57 2.44 12.25
CA GLY A 259 -6.71 1.41 12.85
C GLY A 259 -5.34 1.34 12.18
N ALA A 260 -5.29 1.37 10.86
CA ALA A 260 -4.02 1.42 10.10
C ALA A 260 -3.24 2.71 10.39
N ALA A 261 -3.94 3.86 10.43
CA ALA A 261 -3.32 5.13 10.80
C ALA A 261 -2.76 5.08 12.23
N ALA A 262 -3.48 4.50 13.18
CA ALA A 262 -3.01 4.36 14.58
C ALA A 262 -1.77 3.47 14.73
N VAL A 263 -1.60 2.48 13.85
CA VAL A 263 -0.41 1.60 13.84
C VAL A 263 0.79 2.28 13.17
N LEU A 264 0.54 3.06 12.12
CA LEU A 264 1.59 3.70 11.33
C LEU A 264 2.01 5.06 11.88
N ALA A 265 1.06 5.83 12.45
CA ALA A 265 1.34 7.13 13.02
C ALA A 265 2.16 7.03 14.31
N PRO A 266 2.96 8.06 14.63
CA PRO A 266 3.44 8.24 15.98
C PRO A 266 2.26 8.24 16.98
N PRO A 267 2.50 7.92 18.26
CA PRO A 267 1.42 7.86 19.26
C PRO A 267 0.93 9.27 19.68
N ASP A 268 0.50 10.05 18.70
CA ASP A 268 -0.10 11.37 18.91
C ASP A 268 -1.41 11.51 18.14
N PRO A 269 -2.46 12.11 18.75
CA PRO A 269 -3.78 12.24 18.14
C PRO A 269 -3.78 13.12 16.88
N LEU A 270 -2.90 14.12 16.82
CA LEU A 270 -2.87 15.08 15.73
C LEU A 270 -2.36 14.44 14.44
N SER A 271 -1.26 13.70 14.51
CA SER A 271 -0.72 12.94 13.37
C SER A 271 -1.68 11.84 12.93
N MET A 272 -2.29 11.13 13.89
CA MET A 272 -3.26 10.08 13.58
C MET A 272 -4.46 10.63 12.78
N ILE A 273 -5.03 11.77 13.20
CA ILE A 273 -6.13 12.42 12.47
C ILE A 273 -5.64 12.95 11.11
N GLY A 274 -4.47 13.61 11.11
CA GLY A 274 -3.85 14.12 9.88
C GLY A 274 -3.56 13.03 8.84
N MET A 275 -3.40 11.79 9.29
CA MET A 275 -3.23 10.62 8.44
C MET A 275 -4.57 9.97 8.03
N ALA A 276 -5.48 9.82 8.97
CA ALA A 276 -6.76 9.17 8.72
C ALA A 276 -7.61 9.96 7.71
N LEU A 277 -7.66 11.30 7.83
CA LEU A 277 -8.52 12.15 7.03
C LEU A 277 -8.24 12.05 5.52
N PRO A 278 -6.99 12.23 5.01
CA PRO A 278 -6.70 12.06 3.60
C PRO A 278 -7.01 10.65 3.09
N THR A 279 -6.78 9.63 3.92
CA THR A 279 -7.04 8.24 3.53
C THR A 279 -8.52 7.94 3.41
N VAL A 280 -9.36 8.52 4.28
CA VAL A 280 -10.82 8.46 4.16
C VAL A 280 -11.28 9.15 2.88
N LEU A 281 -10.74 10.33 2.56
CA LEU A 281 -11.03 11.01 1.29
C LEU A 281 -10.63 10.18 0.07
N LEU A 282 -9.50 9.49 0.13
CA LEU A 282 -9.08 8.55 -0.92
C LEU A 282 -10.03 7.35 -1.05
N TYR A 283 -10.53 6.83 0.06
CA TYR A 283 -11.52 5.76 0.05
C TYR A 283 -12.82 6.21 -0.63
N GLU A 284 -13.34 7.38 -0.29
CA GLU A 284 -14.52 7.95 -0.95
C GLU A 284 -14.28 8.21 -2.45
N GLY A 285 -13.11 8.73 -2.79
CA GLY A 285 -12.67 8.87 -4.18
C GLY A 285 -12.59 7.52 -4.92
N SER A 286 -12.18 6.48 -4.21
CA SER A 286 -12.12 5.11 -4.76
C SER A 286 -13.51 4.58 -5.12
N ILE A 287 -14.54 4.87 -4.33
CA ILE A 287 -15.93 4.48 -4.64
C ILE A 287 -16.39 5.13 -5.93
N LEU A 288 -16.05 6.40 -6.17
CA LEU A 288 -16.37 7.08 -7.43
C LEU A 288 -15.62 6.46 -8.61
N ALA A 289 -14.33 6.14 -8.43
CA ALA A 289 -13.52 5.50 -9.45
C ALA A 289 -14.04 4.08 -9.79
N VAL A 290 -14.45 3.32 -8.77
CA VAL A 290 -15.07 1.99 -8.95
C VAL A 290 -16.37 2.09 -9.75
N ARG A 291 -17.25 3.05 -9.46
CA ARG A 291 -18.47 3.29 -10.25
C ARG A 291 -18.17 3.56 -11.72
N TYR A 292 -17.17 4.39 -11.98
CA TYR A 292 -16.76 4.66 -13.36
C TYR A 292 -16.29 3.38 -14.07
N VAL A 293 -15.50 2.53 -13.38
CA VAL A 293 -15.03 1.24 -13.93
C VAL A 293 -16.20 0.29 -14.19
N GLU A 294 -17.19 0.20 -13.28
CA GLU A 294 -18.40 -0.61 -13.48
C GLU A 294 -19.20 -0.18 -14.72
N GLN A 295 -19.37 1.13 -14.91
CA GLN A 295 -20.04 1.66 -16.11
C GLN A 295 -19.28 1.30 -17.39
N GLN A 296 -17.96 1.38 -17.39
CA GLN A 296 -17.12 0.98 -18.53
C GLN A 296 -17.26 -0.51 -18.84
N ASN A 297 -17.25 -1.35 -17.80
CA ASN A 297 -17.44 -2.79 -17.95
C ASN A 297 -18.83 -3.12 -18.54
N ALA A 298 -19.89 -2.48 -18.06
CA ALA A 298 -21.25 -2.67 -18.56
C ALA A 298 -21.38 -2.25 -20.03
N ILE A 299 -20.78 -1.12 -20.43
CA ILE A 299 -20.77 -0.67 -21.84
C ILE A 299 -19.99 -1.66 -22.71
N ALA A 300 -18.86 -2.18 -22.21
CA ALA A 300 -18.06 -3.15 -22.95
C ALA A 300 -18.81 -4.47 -23.14
N GLN A 301 -19.56 -4.94 -22.14
CA GLN A 301 -20.41 -6.12 -22.23
C GLN A 301 -21.54 -5.92 -23.24
N ALA A 302 -22.27 -4.81 -23.13
CA ALA A 302 -23.36 -4.50 -24.06
C ALA A 302 -22.90 -4.44 -25.53
N LYS A 303 -21.68 -3.92 -25.78
CA LYS A 303 -21.09 -3.92 -27.13
C LYS A 303 -20.73 -5.32 -27.63
N ARG A 304 -20.31 -6.22 -26.76
CA ARG A 304 -20.00 -7.63 -27.10
C ARG A 304 -21.27 -8.40 -27.45
N ASP A 305 -22.32 -8.20 -26.64
CA ASP A 305 -23.61 -8.83 -26.85
C ASP A 305 -24.23 -8.36 -28.17
N ALA A 306 -24.12 -7.07 -28.52
CA ALA A 306 -24.56 -6.51 -29.77
C ALA A 306 -23.74 -6.93 -31.00
N ALA A 307 -22.48 -7.32 -30.83
CA ALA A 307 -21.59 -7.77 -31.92
C ALA A 307 -21.63 -9.30 -32.13
N GLY A 308 -22.20 -10.06 -31.19
CA GLY A 308 -22.37 -11.51 -31.25
C GLY A 308 -23.73 -11.96 -31.76
N THR A 309 -24.65 -11.02 -32.04
CA THR A 309 -25.93 -11.21 -32.75
C THR A 309 -25.82 -10.70 -34.17
#